data_4be0ffc248a76dca5bcb9305d67640a3
#
_entry.id   4be0ffc248a76dca5bcb9305d67640a3
#
_cell.length_a   1.000
_cell.length_b   1.000
_cell.length_c   1.000
_cell.angle_alpha   90.00
_cell.angle_beta   90.00
_cell.angle_gamma   90.00
#
_symmetry.space_group_name_H-M   'P 1'
#
loop_
_entity.id
_entity.type
_entity.pdbx_description
1 polymer ?
#
loop_
_entity_poly.entity_id
_entity_poly.type
_entity_poly.pdbx_seq_one_letter_code
_entity_poly.pdbx_strand_id
1 'polypeptide(L)'
;MAEPNWPRHTLQIGVFEFRRTVRAIWQDKARAFLMAAGLVFPSLMLVGFLYLFANTIRGVGAVSLPPIARGTVALLWLFGVFIATQRVVSARPRIDAESLMLTTVSARTVVGGLLIAETLRLLAYLGLPVLVLTGGVVYLLVSPASAVLIPLAAVLLGLTAVLVGMALGYAIALLIATSPFVARHKTVLGGVAALLAMGGYLLVTLPQFGGVSQESLAVLPVGWFVDLAVLGSPVRGSTTRAGVVVVGSLAVVLVGIVL
;
A
#
# COMPACT_ATOMS: atom_id res chain seq x y z
N MET A 1 -21.50 23.43 8.03
CA MET A 1 -22.41 23.20 6.89
C MET A 1 -21.78 22.18 5.97
N ALA A 2 -22.50 21.12 5.59
CA ALA A 2 -21.98 20.13 4.65
C ALA A 2 -22.03 20.73 3.24
N GLU A 3 -20.92 20.69 2.54
CA GLU A 3 -20.80 21.12 1.15
C GLU A 3 -21.64 20.19 0.26
N PRO A 4 -22.68 20.66 -0.48
CA PRO A 4 -23.66 19.80 -1.14
C PRO A 4 -23.07 18.87 -2.20
N ASN A 5 -21.85 19.12 -2.70
CA ASN A 5 -21.18 18.33 -3.74
C ASN A 5 -19.78 17.83 -3.32
N TRP A 6 -19.55 17.66 -2.01
CA TRP A 6 -18.24 17.25 -1.48
C TRP A 6 -17.64 16.00 -2.14
N PRO A 7 -18.39 14.91 -2.50
CA PRO A 7 -17.77 13.72 -3.09
C PRO A 7 -17.21 14.02 -4.49
N ARG A 8 -17.92 14.84 -5.27
CA ARG A 8 -17.48 15.24 -6.61
C ARG A 8 -16.23 16.12 -6.56
N HIS A 9 -16.20 17.10 -5.63
CA HIS A 9 -15.05 17.96 -5.45
C HIS A 9 -13.83 17.17 -4.93
N THR A 10 -14.04 16.23 -4.01
CA THR A 10 -13.01 15.30 -3.52
C THR A 10 -12.38 14.51 -4.67
N LEU A 11 -13.20 13.94 -5.55
CA LEU A 11 -12.72 13.20 -6.71
C LEU A 11 -11.93 14.10 -7.68
N GLN A 12 -12.43 15.30 -7.95
CA GLN A 12 -11.76 16.26 -8.84
C GLN A 12 -10.40 16.66 -8.29
N ILE A 13 -10.29 16.97 -7.00
CA ILE A 13 -9.03 17.31 -6.33
C ILE A 13 -8.06 16.11 -6.43
N GLY A 14 -8.54 14.91 -6.13
CA GLY A 14 -7.71 13.69 -6.18
C GLY A 14 -7.14 13.42 -7.57
N VAL A 15 -7.97 13.48 -8.60
CA VAL A 15 -7.54 13.29 -9.99
C VAL A 15 -6.60 14.41 -10.45
N PHE A 16 -6.87 15.66 -10.05
CA PHE A 16 -6.01 16.80 -10.38
C PHE A 16 -4.62 16.64 -9.77
N GLU A 17 -4.50 16.33 -8.47
CA GLU A 17 -3.24 16.12 -7.78
C GLU A 17 -2.48 14.91 -8.31
N PHE A 18 -3.18 13.84 -8.67
CA PHE A 18 -2.58 12.69 -9.34
C PHE A 18 -1.97 13.11 -10.68
N ARG A 19 -2.74 13.78 -11.55
CA ARG A 19 -2.28 14.27 -12.86
C ARG A 19 -1.10 15.23 -12.73
N ARG A 20 -1.13 16.13 -11.74
CA ARG A 20 -0.03 17.04 -11.43
C ARG A 20 1.25 16.28 -11.09
N THR A 21 1.15 15.24 -10.26
CA THR A 21 2.29 14.39 -9.92
C THR A 21 2.84 13.65 -11.13
N VAL A 22 1.97 13.05 -11.94
CA VAL A 22 2.37 12.36 -13.18
C VAL A 22 3.08 13.33 -14.12
N ARG A 23 2.55 14.53 -14.31
CA ARG A 23 3.15 15.56 -15.16
C ARG A 23 4.53 15.98 -14.65
N ALA A 24 4.68 16.19 -13.34
CA ALA A 24 5.97 16.53 -12.72
C ALA A 24 7.03 15.43 -12.89
N ILE A 25 6.60 14.15 -12.88
CA ILE A 25 7.51 13.02 -13.13
C ILE A 25 7.97 13.01 -14.60
N TRP A 26 7.04 13.18 -15.55
CA TRP A 26 7.36 13.17 -16.98
C TRP A 26 8.23 14.35 -17.42
N GLN A 27 8.22 15.46 -16.71
CA GLN A 27 9.09 16.62 -16.98
C GLN A 27 10.56 16.35 -16.62
N ASP A 28 10.83 15.45 -15.68
CA ASP A 28 12.17 15.02 -15.29
C ASP A 28 12.45 13.63 -15.89
N LYS A 29 13.21 13.61 -17.00
CA LYS A 29 13.54 12.38 -17.73
C LYS A 29 14.23 11.32 -16.86
N ALA A 30 15.13 11.74 -15.95
CA ALA A 30 15.83 10.83 -15.06
C ALA A 30 14.85 10.18 -14.06
N ARG A 31 13.98 10.97 -13.47
CA ARG A 31 12.94 10.50 -12.56
C ARG A 31 11.91 9.60 -13.26
N ALA A 32 11.48 9.98 -14.48
CA ALA A 32 10.58 9.18 -15.30
C ALA A 32 11.21 7.81 -15.64
N PHE A 33 12.48 7.79 -16.04
CA PHE A 33 13.21 6.56 -16.32
C PHE A 33 13.34 5.67 -15.07
N LEU A 34 13.75 6.22 -13.92
CA LEU A 34 13.88 5.47 -12.67
C LEU A 34 12.52 4.87 -12.21
N MET A 35 11.44 5.63 -12.36
CA MET A 35 10.10 5.14 -12.03
C MET A 35 9.63 4.06 -13.00
N ALA A 36 9.85 4.24 -14.30
CA ALA A 36 9.54 3.22 -15.29
C ALA A 36 10.35 1.93 -15.04
N ALA A 37 11.65 2.07 -14.79
CA ALA A 37 12.52 0.94 -14.46
C ALA A 37 12.05 0.24 -13.16
N GLY A 38 11.72 1.01 -12.12
CA GLY A 38 11.19 0.48 -10.85
C GLY A 38 9.84 -0.23 -10.97
N LEU A 39 9.06 0.05 -12.01
CA LEU A 39 7.80 -0.63 -12.31
C LEU A 39 8.00 -1.84 -13.20
N VAL A 40 8.78 -1.68 -14.26
CA VAL A 40 8.98 -2.71 -15.29
C VAL A 40 9.88 -3.83 -14.80
N PHE A 41 10.97 -3.51 -14.09
CA PHE A 41 11.92 -4.52 -13.64
C PHE A 41 11.33 -5.58 -12.69
N PRO A 42 10.61 -5.23 -11.62
CA PRO A 42 9.94 -6.22 -10.77
C PRO A 42 8.89 -7.03 -11.54
N SER A 43 8.18 -6.39 -12.49
CA SER A 43 7.19 -7.08 -13.32
C SER A 43 7.84 -8.12 -14.25
N LEU A 44 8.97 -7.78 -14.86
CA LEU A 44 9.76 -8.72 -15.67
C LEU A 44 10.34 -9.86 -14.82
N MET A 45 10.85 -9.55 -13.61
CA MET A 45 11.30 -10.56 -12.66
C MET A 45 10.18 -11.54 -12.31
N LEU A 46 8.97 -11.01 -12.08
CA LEU A 46 7.78 -11.82 -11.80
C LEU A 46 7.40 -12.71 -12.99
N VAL A 47 7.43 -12.18 -14.22
CA VAL A 47 7.20 -12.97 -15.45
C VAL A 47 8.25 -14.09 -15.56
N GLY A 48 9.53 -13.75 -15.38
CA GLY A 48 10.62 -14.73 -15.39
C GLY A 48 10.42 -15.83 -14.35
N PHE A 49 10.05 -15.46 -13.12
CA PHE A 49 9.73 -16.40 -12.05
C PHE A 49 8.56 -17.32 -12.42
N LEU A 50 7.45 -16.75 -12.88
CA LEU A 50 6.27 -17.51 -13.30
C LEU A 50 6.61 -18.46 -14.46
N TYR A 51 7.44 -18.04 -15.40
CA TYR A 51 7.88 -18.86 -16.52
C TYR A 51 8.78 -20.02 -16.07
N LEU A 52 9.82 -19.74 -15.27
CA LEU A 52 10.76 -20.75 -14.78
C LEU A 52 10.07 -21.80 -13.90
N PHE A 53 9.10 -21.40 -13.10
CA PHE A 53 8.38 -22.29 -12.19
C PHE A 53 7.02 -22.77 -12.75
N ALA A 54 6.71 -22.49 -14.02
CA ALA A 54 5.42 -22.79 -14.63
C ALA A 54 5.04 -24.28 -14.50
N ASN A 55 5.98 -25.20 -14.77
CA ASN A 55 5.73 -26.64 -14.67
C ASN A 55 5.53 -27.09 -13.22
N THR A 56 6.30 -26.54 -12.29
CA THR A 56 6.14 -26.80 -10.86
C THR A 56 4.78 -26.31 -10.38
N ILE A 57 4.40 -25.07 -10.74
CA ILE A 57 3.13 -24.45 -10.35
C ILE A 57 1.94 -25.23 -10.91
N ARG A 58 1.99 -25.67 -12.17
CA ARG A 58 0.93 -26.49 -12.81
C ARG A 58 0.81 -27.88 -12.16
N GLY A 59 1.91 -28.44 -11.68
CA GLY A 59 1.94 -29.74 -10.99
C GLY A 59 1.49 -29.66 -9.52
N VAL A 60 1.31 -28.46 -8.99
CA VAL A 60 0.83 -28.23 -7.63
C VAL A 60 -0.64 -28.59 -7.56
N GLY A 61 -0.94 -29.73 -6.93
CA GLY A 61 -2.31 -30.11 -6.56
C GLY A 61 -2.87 -29.18 -5.48
N ALA A 62 -3.84 -29.66 -4.72
CA ALA A 62 -4.43 -28.90 -3.60
C ALA A 62 -3.43 -28.73 -2.45
N VAL A 63 -2.55 -27.73 -2.55
CA VAL A 63 -1.53 -27.40 -1.55
C VAL A 63 -2.03 -26.33 -0.61
N SER A 64 -1.73 -26.47 0.68
CA SER A 64 -2.00 -25.43 1.68
C SER A 64 -1.12 -24.21 1.44
N LEU A 65 -1.69 -23.02 1.58
CA LEU A 65 -0.96 -21.76 1.46
C LEU A 65 0.18 -21.69 2.52
N PRO A 66 1.46 -21.56 2.09
CA PRO A 66 2.57 -21.54 3.04
C PRO A 66 2.54 -20.27 3.90
N PRO A 67 2.92 -20.36 5.20
CA PRO A 67 2.94 -19.20 6.10
C PRO A 67 3.80 -18.05 5.58
N ILE A 68 4.91 -18.35 4.90
CA ILE A 68 5.80 -17.35 4.31
C ILE A 68 5.07 -16.41 3.34
N ALA A 69 4.09 -16.89 2.58
CA ALA A 69 3.33 -16.04 1.66
C ALA A 69 2.52 -14.99 2.42
N ARG A 70 1.92 -15.35 3.56
CA ARG A 70 1.22 -14.40 4.45
C ARG A 70 2.18 -13.39 5.06
N GLY A 71 3.34 -13.86 5.53
CA GLY A 71 4.37 -12.99 6.09
C GLY A 71 4.90 -11.97 5.07
N THR A 72 5.11 -12.40 3.83
CA THR A 72 5.54 -11.51 2.74
C THR A 72 4.50 -10.42 2.45
N VAL A 73 3.21 -10.79 2.41
CA VAL A 73 2.13 -9.81 2.20
C VAL A 73 2.02 -8.85 3.38
N ALA A 74 2.21 -9.34 4.63
CA ALA A 74 2.26 -8.48 5.81
C ALA A 74 3.43 -7.48 5.74
N LEU A 75 4.61 -7.90 5.31
CA LEU A 75 5.75 -7.01 5.08
C LEU A 75 5.47 -5.95 4.01
N LEU A 76 4.87 -6.33 2.90
CA LEU A 76 4.48 -5.39 1.84
C LEU A 76 3.49 -4.34 2.36
N TRP A 77 2.55 -4.74 3.19
CA TRP A 77 1.61 -3.83 3.83
C TRP A 77 2.32 -2.85 4.77
N LEU A 78 3.19 -3.34 5.66
CA LEU A 78 3.99 -2.51 6.57
C LEU A 78 4.86 -1.51 5.80
N PHE A 79 5.47 -1.95 4.71
CA PHE A 79 6.25 -1.08 3.83
C PHE A 79 5.37 -0.01 3.17
N GLY A 80 4.17 -0.38 2.72
CA GLY A 80 3.18 0.57 2.19
C GLY A 80 2.77 1.62 3.21
N VAL A 81 2.49 1.21 4.46
CA VAL A 81 2.20 2.13 5.58
C VAL A 81 3.38 3.07 5.83
N PHE A 82 4.60 2.55 5.87
CA PHE A 82 5.81 3.35 6.06
C PHE A 82 5.97 4.43 4.97
N ILE A 83 5.84 4.05 3.70
CA ILE A 83 5.93 5.00 2.58
C ILE A 83 4.83 6.06 2.67
N ALA A 84 3.59 5.68 2.95
CA ALA A 84 2.47 6.62 3.06
C ALA A 84 2.69 7.60 4.23
N THR A 85 3.16 7.11 5.38
CA THR A 85 3.53 7.92 6.55
C THR A 85 4.62 8.93 6.21
N GLN A 86 5.71 8.47 5.60
CA GLN A 86 6.84 9.31 5.21
C GLN A 86 6.43 10.42 4.24
N ARG A 87 5.54 10.11 3.31
CA ARG A 87 5.03 11.11 2.36
C ARG A 87 4.25 12.22 3.03
N VAL A 88 3.37 11.89 3.97
CA VAL A 88 2.60 12.88 4.72
C VAL A 88 3.53 13.78 5.55
N VAL A 89 4.48 13.18 6.26
CA VAL A 89 5.45 13.93 7.07
C VAL A 89 6.34 14.83 6.22
N SER A 90 6.76 14.36 5.04
CA SER A 90 7.65 15.09 4.12
C SER A 90 6.93 16.16 3.29
N ALA A 91 5.61 16.03 3.08
CA ALA A 91 4.83 16.95 2.25
C ALA A 91 4.50 18.30 2.95
N ARG A 92 4.69 18.39 4.25
CA ARG A 92 4.35 19.56 5.08
C ARG A 92 4.86 20.92 4.58
N PRO A 93 6.09 21.06 4.04
CA PRO A 93 6.56 22.36 3.55
C PRO A 93 5.89 22.80 2.24
N ARG A 94 5.16 21.89 1.58
CA ARG A 94 4.57 22.14 0.25
C ARG A 94 3.08 22.48 0.28
N ILE A 95 2.44 22.30 1.42
CA ILE A 95 1.05 22.73 1.63
C ILE A 95 1.14 24.10 2.24
N ASP A 96 1.10 25.13 1.40
CA ASP A 96 0.91 26.50 1.85
C ASP A 96 -0.46 26.59 2.54
N ALA A 97 -0.45 26.59 3.88
CA ALA A 97 -1.67 26.67 4.67
C ALA A 97 -2.48 27.95 4.33
N GLU A 98 -1.79 29.02 3.92
CA GLU A 98 -2.41 30.26 3.43
C GLU A 98 -3.21 30.04 2.15
N SER A 99 -2.66 29.28 1.18
CA SER A 99 -3.37 29.00 -0.08
C SER A 99 -4.59 28.11 0.13
N LEU A 100 -4.57 27.23 1.14
CA LEU A 100 -5.70 26.37 1.51
C LEU A 100 -6.78 27.14 2.30
N MET A 101 -6.39 28.11 3.14
CA MET A 101 -7.35 28.95 3.85
C MET A 101 -8.08 29.94 2.94
N LEU A 102 -7.52 30.25 1.76
CA LEU A 102 -8.15 31.07 0.74
C LEU A 102 -9.15 30.29 -0.14
N THR A 103 -9.22 28.96 0.00
CA THR A 103 -10.20 28.14 -0.74
C THR A 103 -11.48 28.00 0.08
N THR A 104 -12.62 28.14 -0.59
CA THR A 104 -13.96 27.90 -0.01
C THR A 104 -14.27 26.41 0.21
N VAL A 105 -13.26 25.55 0.08
CA VAL A 105 -13.39 24.09 0.13
C VAL A 105 -13.15 23.60 1.55
N SER A 106 -13.99 22.67 2.02
CA SER A 106 -13.85 22.13 3.37
C SER A 106 -12.58 21.28 3.52
N ALA A 107 -11.96 21.31 4.72
CA ALA A 107 -10.77 20.49 5.02
C ALA A 107 -11.02 18.99 4.74
N ARG A 108 -12.25 18.51 4.98
CA ARG A 108 -12.69 17.15 4.70
C ARG A 108 -12.59 16.80 3.20
N THR A 109 -13.01 17.71 2.33
CA THR A 109 -12.94 17.56 0.87
C THR A 109 -11.48 17.50 0.40
N VAL A 110 -10.61 18.32 0.99
CA VAL A 110 -9.17 18.34 0.67
C VAL A 110 -8.48 17.04 1.10
N VAL A 111 -8.70 16.61 2.35
CA VAL A 111 -8.12 15.37 2.88
C VAL A 111 -8.58 14.16 2.07
N GLY A 112 -9.88 14.08 1.77
CA GLY A 112 -10.41 13.04 0.90
C GLY A 112 -9.80 13.05 -0.51
N GLY A 113 -9.60 14.24 -1.09
CA GLY A 113 -8.91 14.39 -2.38
C GLY A 113 -7.47 13.89 -2.36
N LEU A 114 -6.72 14.22 -1.31
CA LEU A 114 -5.36 13.72 -1.13
C LEU A 114 -5.33 12.19 -0.95
N LEU A 115 -6.29 11.63 -0.22
CA LEU A 115 -6.43 10.17 -0.08
C LEU A 115 -6.66 9.50 -1.45
N ILE A 116 -7.56 10.04 -2.26
CA ILE A 116 -7.81 9.53 -3.62
C ILE A 116 -6.54 9.64 -4.46
N ALA A 117 -5.82 10.77 -4.40
CA ALA A 117 -4.57 10.94 -5.14
C ALA A 117 -3.52 9.89 -4.75
N GLU A 118 -3.33 9.62 -3.45
CA GLU A 118 -2.39 8.59 -2.96
C GLU A 118 -2.83 7.18 -3.37
N THR A 119 -4.13 6.89 -3.31
CA THR A 119 -4.67 5.61 -3.77
C THR A 119 -4.43 5.40 -5.27
N LEU A 120 -4.68 6.42 -6.09
CA LEU A 120 -4.38 6.36 -7.53
C LEU A 120 -2.90 6.17 -7.82
N ARG A 121 -2.02 6.82 -7.05
CA ARG A 121 -0.56 6.63 -7.18
C ARG A 121 -0.17 5.20 -6.84
N LEU A 122 -0.68 4.66 -5.73
CA LEU A 122 -0.40 3.30 -5.32
C LEU A 122 -0.87 2.29 -6.39
N LEU A 123 -2.09 2.48 -6.92
CA LEU A 123 -2.61 1.66 -8.02
C LEU A 123 -1.75 1.78 -9.28
N ALA A 124 -1.22 2.97 -9.59
CA ALA A 124 -0.31 3.14 -10.71
C ALA A 124 1.02 2.38 -10.51
N TYR A 125 1.55 2.32 -9.27
CA TYR A 125 2.77 1.57 -8.98
C TYR A 125 2.55 0.06 -8.91
N LEU A 126 1.44 -0.38 -8.33
CA LEU A 126 1.15 -1.81 -8.18
C LEU A 126 0.45 -2.40 -9.41
N GLY A 127 -0.13 -1.58 -10.26
CA GLY A 127 -1.00 -2.01 -11.36
C GLY A 127 -0.33 -3.03 -12.27
N LEU A 128 0.85 -2.73 -12.77
CA LEU A 128 1.56 -3.65 -13.69
C LEU A 128 1.99 -4.96 -13.00
N PRO A 129 2.66 -4.97 -11.83
CA PRO A 129 2.96 -6.20 -11.10
C PRO A 129 1.71 -7.04 -10.77
N VAL A 130 0.62 -6.39 -10.36
CA VAL A 130 -0.65 -7.08 -10.05
C VAL A 130 -1.28 -7.68 -11.30
N LEU A 131 -1.26 -6.98 -12.42
CA LEU A 131 -1.75 -7.52 -13.71
C LEU A 131 -0.94 -8.74 -14.16
N VAL A 132 0.40 -8.67 -14.05
CA VAL A 132 1.28 -9.80 -14.38
C VAL A 132 1.00 -10.99 -13.47
N LEU A 133 0.90 -10.76 -12.15
CA LEU A 133 0.59 -11.81 -11.18
C LEU A 133 -0.78 -12.43 -11.47
N THR A 134 -1.79 -11.59 -11.70
CA THR A 134 -3.16 -12.04 -12.00
C THR A 134 -3.19 -12.89 -13.27
N GLY A 135 -2.60 -12.41 -14.36
CA GLY A 135 -2.54 -13.13 -15.62
C GLY A 135 -1.78 -14.46 -15.49
N GLY A 136 -0.66 -14.44 -14.77
CA GLY A 136 0.13 -15.65 -14.52
C GLY A 136 -0.63 -16.70 -13.70
N VAL A 137 -1.27 -16.29 -12.60
CA VAL A 137 -2.05 -17.19 -11.75
C VAL A 137 -3.26 -17.76 -12.50
N VAL A 138 -4.01 -16.91 -13.21
CA VAL A 138 -5.16 -17.34 -14.02
C VAL A 138 -4.72 -18.36 -15.08
N TYR A 139 -3.62 -18.09 -15.78
CA TYR A 139 -3.11 -18.96 -16.84
C TYR A 139 -2.52 -20.28 -16.30
N LEU A 140 -1.73 -20.22 -15.22
CA LEU A 140 -1.01 -21.38 -14.70
C LEU A 140 -1.88 -22.30 -13.85
N LEU A 141 -2.78 -21.73 -13.04
CA LEU A 141 -3.66 -22.49 -12.12
C LEU A 141 -5.08 -22.69 -12.68
N VAL A 142 -5.36 -22.19 -13.88
CA VAL A 142 -6.69 -22.29 -14.54
C VAL A 142 -7.80 -21.81 -13.58
N SER A 143 -7.55 -20.71 -12.88
CA SER A 143 -8.46 -20.17 -11.86
C SER A 143 -9.06 -18.83 -12.31
N PRO A 144 -10.22 -18.82 -12.96
CA PRO A 144 -10.86 -17.57 -13.44
C PRO A 144 -11.26 -16.64 -12.28
N ALA A 145 -11.56 -17.17 -11.09
CA ALA A 145 -11.86 -16.37 -9.92
C ALA A 145 -10.69 -15.47 -9.51
N SER A 146 -9.46 -15.92 -9.71
CA SER A 146 -8.24 -15.17 -9.41
C SER A 146 -8.13 -13.88 -10.24
N ALA A 147 -8.79 -13.80 -11.41
CA ALA A 147 -8.83 -12.59 -12.24
C ALA A 147 -9.47 -11.40 -11.51
N VAL A 148 -10.37 -11.66 -10.57
CA VAL A 148 -11.05 -10.63 -9.79
C VAL A 148 -10.45 -10.55 -8.38
N LEU A 149 -10.18 -11.69 -7.75
CA LEU A 149 -9.78 -11.75 -6.35
C LEU A 149 -8.37 -11.20 -6.10
N ILE A 150 -7.43 -11.40 -7.02
CA ILE A 150 -6.07 -10.85 -6.86
C ILE A 150 -6.08 -9.31 -6.96
N PRO A 151 -6.66 -8.68 -7.99
CA PRO A 151 -6.78 -7.22 -8.03
C PRO A 151 -7.56 -6.66 -6.84
N LEU A 152 -8.64 -7.30 -6.43
CA LEU A 152 -9.42 -6.89 -5.27
C LEU A 152 -8.57 -6.92 -3.99
N ALA A 153 -7.87 -8.01 -3.72
CA ALA A 153 -6.98 -8.14 -2.58
C ALA A 153 -5.88 -7.07 -2.59
N ALA A 154 -5.28 -6.80 -3.77
CA ALA A 154 -4.24 -5.79 -3.93
C ALA A 154 -4.78 -4.36 -3.69
N VAL A 155 -5.97 -4.04 -4.19
CA VAL A 155 -6.62 -2.75 -3.96
C VAL A 155 -6.94 -2.56 -2.48
N LEU A 156 -7.53 -3.55 -1.81
CA LEU A 156 -7.86 -3.49 -0.38
C LEU A 156 -6.60 -3.38 0.48
N LEU A 157 -5.57 -4.18 0.19
CA LEU A 157 -4.27 -4.10 0.85
C LEU A 157 -3.68 -2.69 0.76
N GLY A 158 -3.65 -2.16 -0.46
CA GLY A 158 -3.07 -0.85 -0.71
C GLY A 158 -3.88 0.28 -0.07
N LEU A 159 -5.21 0.23 -0.19
CA LEU A 159 -6.09 1.24 0.41
C LEU A 159 -5.96 1.28 1.93
N THR A 160 -5.96 0.11 2.60
CA THR A 160 -5.77 0.05 4.05
C THR A 160 -4.38 0.51 4.47
N ALA A 161 -3.32 0.19 3.71
CA ALA A 161 -1.98 0.67 3.98
C ALA A 161 -1.87 2.20 3.85
N VAL A 162 -2.49 2.79 2.82
CA VAL A 162 -2.53 4.25 2.63
C VAL A 162 -3.31 4.92 3.76
N LEU A 163 -4.50 4.42 4.11
CA LEU A 163 -5.32 5.00 5.18
C LEU A 163 -4.59 5.00 6.52
N VAL A 164 -4.04 3.85 6.92
CA VAL A 164 -3.29 3.72 8.17
C VAL A 164 -2.02 4.58 8.13
N GLY A 165 -1.29 4.56 7.02
CA GLY A 165 -0.08 5.36 6.86
C GLY A 165 -0.35 6.87 6.90
N MET A 166 -1.43 7.34 6.27
CA MET A 166 -1.84 8.74 6.35
C MET A 166 -2.26 9.12 7.77
N ALA A 167 -3.05 8.30 8.45
CA ALA A 167 -3.46 8.53 9.84
C ALA A 167 -2.23 8.66 10.77
N LEU A 168 -1.26 7.74 10.65
CA LEU A 168 0.00 7.82 11.38
C LEU A 168 0.82 9.06 11.00
N GLY A 169 0.89 9.38 9.71
CA GLY A 169 1.59 10.57 9.21
C GLY A 169 1.01 11.86 9.78
N TYR A 170 -0.32 12.00 9.80
CA TYR A 170 -0.98 13.15 10.41
C TYR A 170 -0.81 13.19 11.93
N ALA A 171 -0.88 12.05 12.61
CA ALA A 171 -0.62 11.96 14.05
C ALA A 171 0.80 12.42 14.42
N ILE A 172 1.82 11.93 13.67
CA ILE A 172 3.21 12.38 13.83
C ILE A 172 3.32 13.87 13.53
N ALA A 173 2.65 14.30 12.48
CA ALA A 173 2.64 15.69 12.08
C ALA A 173 2.03 16.60 13.16
N LEU A 174 0.94 16.19 13.79
CA LEU A 174 0.32 16.90 14.92
C LEU A 174 1.27 16.91 16.13
N LEU A 175 1.88 15.78 16.44
CA LEU A 175 2.85 15.66 17.53
C LEU A 175 4.03 16.64 17.35
N ILE A 176 4.57 16.76 16.15
CA ILE A 176 5.63 17.73 15.83
C ILE A 176 5.14 19.16 16.00
N ALA A 177 3.87 19.45 15.64
CA ALA A 177 3.31 20.80 15.75
C ALA A 177 3.01 21.21 17.20
N THR A 178 2.61 20.27 18.05
CA THR A 178 2.15 20.55 19.42
C THR A 178 3.25 20.39 20.47
N SER A 179 4.32 19.61 20.18
CA SER A 179 5.40 19.35 21.12
C SER A 179 6.67 20.12 20.76
N PRO A 180 7.08 21.14 21.55
CA PRO A 180 8.33 21.86 21.33
C PRO A 180 9.58 20.96 21.40
N PHE A 181 9.54 19.92 22.22
CA PHE A 181 10.61 18.92 22.32
C PHE A 181 10.78 18.16 21.00
N VAL A 182 9.69 17.62 20.45
CA VAL A 182 9.70 16.87 19.18
C VAL A 182 10.09 17.78 18.03
N ALA A 183 9.59 19.02 18.01
CA ALA A 183 9.94 20.00 16.98
C ALA A 183 11.44 20.32 16.98
N ARG A 184 12.04 20.47 18.16
CA ARG A 184 13.48 20.76 18.33
C ARG A 184 14.36 19.57 17.93
N HIS A 185 13.93 18.33 18.22
CA HIS A 185 14.71 17.12 18.01
C HIS A 185 14.24 16.29 16.80
N LYS A 186 13.42 16.87 15.92
CA LYS A 186 12.81 16.15 14.77
C LYS A 186 13.82 15.40 13.90
N THR A 187 15.00 15.96 13.66
CA THR A 187 16.05 15.32 12.84
C THR A 187 16.62 14.09 13.53
N VAL A 188 16.92 14.19 14.82
CA VAL A 188 17.44 13.07 15.62
C VAL A 188 16.37 11.97 15.73
N LEU A 189 15.13 12.35 16.08
CA LEU A 189 14.02 11.41 16.19
C LEU A 189 13.72 10.73 14.86
N GLY A 190 13.77 11.48 13.75
CA GLY A 190 13.64 10.94 12.40
C GLY A 190 14.76 9.97 12.03
N GLY A 191 16.00 10.28 12.40
CA GLY A 191 17.15 9.39 12.23
C GLY A 191 17.01 8.09 13.04
N VAL A 192 16.62 8.19 14.31
CA VAL A 192 16.36 7.03 15.16
C VAL A 192 15.23 6.17 14.60
N ALA A 193 14.11 6.80 14.17
CA ALA A 193 13.00 6.07 13.56
C ALA A 193 13.42 5.36 12.25
N ALA A 194 14.25 5.99 11.42
CA ALA A 194 14.79 5.37 10.21
C ALA A 194 15.72 4.19 10.54
N LEU A 195 16.58 4.32 11.55
CA LEU A 195 17.45 3.23 12.00
C LEU A 195 16.63 2.06 12.58
N LEU A 196 15.59 2.34 13.37
CA LEU A 196 14.68 1.31 13.88
C LEU A 196 13.91 0.60 12.75
N ALA A 197 13.43 1.35 11.76
CA ALA A 197 12.76 0.78 10.60
C ALA A 197 13.71 -0.10 9.77
N MET A 198 14.94 0.37 9.54
CA MET A 198 15.95 -0.39 8.81
C MET A 198 16.42 -1.61 9.61
N GLY A 199 16.65 -1.45 10.93
CA GLY A 199 16.97 -2.55 11.84
C GLY A 199 15.85 -3.61 11.87
N GLY A 200 14.60 -3.18 11.99
CA GLY A 200 13.43 -4.05 11.91
C GLY A 200 13.34 -4.80 10.59
N TYR A 201 13.59 -4.11 9.47
CA TYR A 201 13.65 -4.75 8.14
C TYR A 201 14.76 -5.81 8.07
N LEU A 202 15.97 -5.50 8.55
CA LEU A 202 17.10 -6.44 8.58
C LEU A 202 16.82 -7.64 9.48
N LEU A 203 16.21 -7.43 10.65
CA LEU A 203 15.82 -8.51 11.55
C LEU A 203 14.81 -9.47 10.91
N VAL A 204 13.92 -8.99 10.06
CA VAL A 204 12.93 -9.81 9.37
C VAL A 204 13.52 -10.52 8.15
N THR A 205 14.46 -9.86 7.42
CA THR A 205 14.99 -10.39 6.16
C THR A 205 16.21 -11.28 6.33
N LEU A 206 16.96 -11.12 7.43
CA LEU A 206 18.18 -11.87 7.70
C LEU A 206 17.99 -12.85 8.89
N PRO A 207 17.71 -14.13 8.63
CA PRO A 207 17.49 -15.15 9.68
C PRO A 207 18.65 -15.28 10.67
N GLN A 208 19.87 -14.92 10.24
CA GLN A 208 21.10 -14.98 11.03
C GLN A 208 21.07 -14.11 12.30
N PHE A 209 20.23 -13.09 12.36
CA PHE A 209 20.07 -12.20 13.51
C PHE A 209 19.00 -12.66 14.51
N GLY A 210 18.54 -13.91 14.43
CA GLY A 210 17.53 -14.48 15.34
C GLY A 210 16.18 -13.79 15.24
N GLY A 211 15.91 -13.16 14.10
CA GLY A 211 14.83 -12.22 13.92
C GLY A 211 13.46 -12.88 13.75
N VAL A 212 12.48 -12.00 13.69
CA VAL A 212 11.08 -12.31 13.44
C VAL A 212 10.99 -13.04 12.10
N SER A 213 10.71 -14.34 12.11
CA SER A 213 10.58 -15.11 10.88
C SER A 213 9.38 -14.57 10.09
N GLN A 214 9.41 -14.65 8.76
CA GLN A 214 8.24 -14.30 7.95
C GLN A 214 7.01 -15.13 8.35
N GLU A 215 7.22 -16.28 8.96
CA GLU A 215 6.16 -17.12 9.51
C GLU A 215 5.47 -16.49 10.72
N SER A 216 6.20 -15.80 11.60
CA SER A 216 5.60 -15.09 12.72
C SER A 216 4.77 -13.88 12.27
N LEU A 217 5.14 -13.23 11.17
CA LEU A 217 4.33 -12.19 10.55
C LEU A 217 3.04 -12.74 9.90
N ALA A 218 2.99 -14.03 9.58
CA ALA A 218 1.79 -14.67 9.04
C ALA A 218 0.60 -14.67 10.02
N VAL A 219 0.83 -14.42 11.31
CA VAL A 219 -0.21 -14.26 12.33
C VAL A 219 -0.95 -12.93 12.16
N LEU A 220 -0.28 -11.92 11.60
CA LEU A 220 -0.88 -10.60 11.42
C LEU A 220 -2.05 -10.66 10.42
N PRO A 221 -3.21 -10.07 10.76
CA PRO A 221 -4.37 -10.07 9.87
C PRO A 221 -4.09 -9.44 8.50
N VAL A 222 -3.15 -8.50 8.44
CA VAL A 222 -2.73 -7.84 7.19
C VAL A 222 -2.01 -8.77 6.21
N GLY A 223 -1.49 -9.91 6.66
CA GLY A 223 -0.96 -10.96 5.80
C GLY A 223 -2.05 -11.83 5.16
N TRP A 224 -3.26 -11.80 5.69
CA TRP A 224 -4.36 -12.67 5.24
C TRP A 224 -5.02 -12.22 3.92
N PHE A 225 -4.60 -11.07 3.37
CA PHE A 225 -5.00 -10.66 2.01
C PHE A 225 -4.64 -11.69 0.94
N VAL A 226 -3.59 -12.48 1.17
CA VAL A 226 -3.23 -13.57 0.27
C VAL A 226 -4.26 -14.70 0.31
N ASP A 227 -4.91 -14.96 1.47
CA ASP A 227 -5.98 -15.95 1.55
C ASP A 227 -7.17 -15.53 0.67
N LEU A 228 -7.50 -14.23 0.60
CA LEU A 228 -8.50 -13.69 -0.31
C LEU A 228 -8.08 -13.86 -1.79
N ALA A 229 -6.82 -13.56 -2.10
CA ALA A 229 -6.29 -13.65 -3.46
C ALA A 229 -6.33 -15.06 -4.04
N VAL A 230 -6.17 -16.10 -3.21
CA VAL A 230 -6.14 -17.50 -3.64
C VAL A 230 -7.49 -18.22 -3.55
N LEU A 231 -8.57 -17.55 -3.08
CA LEU A 231 -9.89 -18.15 -3.08
C LEU A 231 -10.31 -18.56 -4.50
N GLY A 232 -10.79 -19.78 -4.65
CA GLY A 232 -11.18 -20.32 -5.95
C GLY A 232 -10.03 -20.83 -6.80
N SER A 233 -8.78 -20.81 -6.29
CA SER A 233 -7.63 -21.49 -6.90
C SER A 233 -7.41 -22.88 -6.27
N PRO A 234 -6.57 -23.75 -6.88
CA PRO A 234 -6.18 -25.03 -6.27
C PRO A 234 -5.44 -24.87 -4.95
N VAL A 235 -4.87 -23.68 -4.68
CA VAL A 235 -4.19 -23.38 -3.42
C VAL A 235 -5.23 -23.16 -2.32
N ARG A 236 -5.15 -23.94 -1.25
CA ARG A 236 -6.11 -23.85 -0.13
C ARG A 236 -5.77 -22.69 0.79
N GLY A 237 -6.48 -21.57 0.64
CA GLY A 237 -6.54 -20.47 1.59
C GLY A 237 -7.66 -20.69 2.62
N SER A 238 -7.67 -19.87 3.68
CA SER A 238 -8.72 -19.87 4.70
C SER A 238 -9.84 -18.89 4.32
N THR A 239 -11.05 -19.39 4.09
CA THR A 239 -12.24 -18.56 3.83
C THR A 239 -12.57 -17.63 5.00
N THR A 240 -12.38 -18.10 6.23
CA THR A 240 -12.58 -17.29 7.43
C THR A 240 -11.63 -16.10 7.46
N ARG A 241 -10.33 -16.30 7.18
CA ARG A 241 -9.32 -15.22 7.13
C ARG A 241 -9.61 -14.23 6.01
N ALA A 242 -10.00 -14.73 4.84
CA ALA A 242 -10.42 -13.88 3.72
C ALA A 242 -11.62 -13.00 4.09
N GLY A 243 -12.64 -13.58 4.77
CA GLY A 243 -13.78 -12.82 5.27
C GLY A 243 -13.39 -11.75 6.29
N VAL A 244 -12.53 -12.07 7.25
CA VAL A 244 -12.02 -11.10 8.24
C VAL A 244 -11.29 -9.94 7.57
N VAL A 245 -10.49 -10.21 6.53
CA VAL A 245 -9.78 -9.17 5.78
C VAL A 245 -10.75 -8.23 5.07
N VAL A 246 -11.76 -8.77 4.39
CA VAL A 246 -12.76 -7.95 3.69
C VAL A 246 -13.51 -7.05 4.68
N VAL A 247 -14.05 -7.64 5.77
CA VAL A 247 -14.79 -6.90 6.79
C VAL A 247 -13.89 -5.86 7.48
N GLY A 248 -12.67 -6.26 7.87
CA GLY A 248 -11.69 -5.36 8.48
C GLY A 248 -11.29 -4.20 7.56
N SER A 249 -11.09 -4.47 6.26
CA SER A 249 -10.79 -3.43 5.29
C SER A 249 -11.94 -2.44 5.13
N LEU A 250 -13.17 -2.95 5.05
CA LEU A 250 -14.37 -2.09 4.98
C LEU A 250 -14.51 -1.24 6.24
N ALA A 251 -14.26 -1.80 7.42
CA ALA A 251 -14.27 -1.04 8.67
C ALA A 251 -13.23 0.08 8.68
N VAL A 252 -12.00 -0.20 8.26
CA VAL A 252 -10.92 0.82 8.15
C VAL A 252 -11.31 1.92 7.16
N VAL A 253 -11.89 1.56 6.01
CA VAL A 253 -12.34 2.53 5.00
C VAL A 253 -13.48 3.40 5.54
N LEU A 254 -14.47 2.80 6.20
CA LEU A 254 -15.58 3.53 6.80
C LEU A 254 -15.11 4.51 7.87
N VAL A 255 -14.22 4.07 8.76
CA VAL A 255 -13.61 4.96 9.77
C VAL A 255 -12.83 6.09 9.10
N GLY A 256 -12.06 5.80 8.05
CA GLY A 256 -11.29 6.82 7.31
C GLY A 256 -12.17 7.84 6.56
N ILE A 257 -13.42 7.49 6.22
CA ILE A 257 -14.39 8.42 5.59
C ILE A 257 -15.09 9.29 6.64
N VAL A 258 -15.31 8.76 7.84
CA VAL A 258 -16.04 9.46 8.92
C VAL A 258 -15.14 10.46 9.65
N LEU A 259 -13.85 10.15 9.83
CA LEU A 259 -12.84 11.03 10.44
C LEU A 259 -12.40 12.13 9.48
#